data_8437955a2f3c216cb6a09091da2ec2eb
#
_entry.id   8437955a2f3c216cb6a09091da2ec2eb
#
_cell.length_a   1.000
_cell.length_b   1.000
_cell.length_c   1.000
_cell.angle_alpha   90.00
_cell.angle_beta   90.00
_cell.angle_gamma   90.00
#
_symmetry.space_group_name_H-M   'P 1'
#
loop_
_entity.id
_entity.type
_entity.pdbx_description
1 polymer ?
#
loop_
_entity_poly.entity_id
_entity_poly.type
_entity_poly.pdbx_seq_one_letter_code
_entity_poly.pdbx_strand_id
1 'polypeptide(L)'
;DESGTTVFIPSQTITNTTNTDQDLVYTITPIADGCAGTPFEYTLTVQPVPLFADKDETICDGETFNIQPLDNSPTEIVPVGTTYSWSAPVSNPAGAVTGGFEGASQASISQTLTNTIDSPATLTYTVQSEYNGCKGDPFEVVITVNPTVGVDAVADQVLCNGDDTLAVEFNTTLDSDSNSNESSDY
;
A
#
# COMPACT_ATOMS: atom_id res chain seq x y z
N ASP A 1 -6.50 -3.01 -62.19
CA ASP A 1 -6.29 -2.26 -60.93
C ASP A 1 -7.52 -2.40 -60.07
N GLU A 2 -7.58 -3.47 -59.23
CA GLU A 2 -8.62 -3.61 -58.21
C GLU A 2 -8.30 -2.62 -57.08
N SER A 3 -9.04 -1.53 -57.04
CA SER A 3 -9.05 -0.60 -55.91
C SER A 3 -9.72 -1.35 -54.73
N GLY A 4 -8.93 -2.00 -53.90
CA GLY A 4 -9.41 -2.66 -52.68
C GLY A 4 -9.98 -1.58 -51.73
N THR A 5 -11.26 -1.74 -51.38
CA THR A 5 -11.87 -0.95 -50.33
C THR A 5 -11.25 -1.34 -48.98
N THR A 6 -10.54 -0.42 -48.35
CA THR A 6 -10.00 -0.67 -47.01
C THR A 6 -11.16 -0.71 -46.00
N VAL A 7 -11.37 -1.85 -45.36
CA VAL A 7 -12.33 -2.02 -44.27
C VAL A 7 -11.58 -2.01 -42.94
N PHE A 8 -12.08 -1.28 -41.98
CA PHE A 8 -11.47 -1.13 -40.65
C PHE A 8 -12.35 -1.80 -39.60
N ILE A 9 -11.71 -2.43 -38.60
CA ILE A 9 -12.37 -2.67 -37.32
C ILE A 9 -12.46 -1.31 -36.64
N PRO A 10 -13.66 -0.82 -36.27
CA PRO A 10 -13.79 0.48 -35.61
C PRO A 10 -12.98 0.51 -34.31
N SER A 11 -12.43 1.69 -33.98
CA SER A 11 -11.80 1.92 -32.70
C SER A 11 -12.79 1.67 -31.56
N GLN A 12 -12.39 0.91 -30.56
CA GLN A 12 -13.19 0.53 -29.40
C GLN A 12 -12.36 0.69 -28.13
N THR A 13 -13.02 1.08 -27.03
CA THR A 13 -12.43 1.01 -25.69
C THR A 13 -12.78 -0.33 -25.08
N ILE A 14 -11.77 -1.11 -24.73
CA ILE A 14 -11.90 -2.44 -24.14
C ILE A 14 -11.36 -2.42 -22.74
N THR A 15 -12.13 -2.94 -21.77
CA THR A 15 -11.75 -2.97 -20.35
C THR A 15 -11.61 -4.41 -19.91
N ASN A 16 -10.51 -4.72 -19.25
CA ASN A 16 -10.29 -5.99 -18.56
C ASN A 16 -10.52 -5.77 -17.05
N THR A 17 -11.53 -6.43 -16.49
CA THR A 17 -11.91 -6.33 -15.06
C THR A 17 -11.44 -7.54 -14.25
N THR A 18 -10.57 -8.37 -14.81
CA THR A 18 -9.96 -9.53 -14.16
C THR A 18 -8.51 -9.23 -13.80
N ASN A 19 -7.86 -10.13 -13.06
CA ASN A 19 -6.43 -10.01 -12.69
C ASN A 19 -5.48 -10.76 -13.65
N THR A 20 -5.99 -11.23 -14.80
CA THR A 20 -5.21 -11.94 -15.81
C THR A 20 -5.43 -11.35 -17.21
N ASP A 21 -4.48 -11.54 -18.09
CA ASP A 21 -4.59 -11.15 -19.48
C ASP A 21 -5.81 -11.85 -20.12
N GLN A 22 -6.58 -11.12 -20.92
CA GLN A 22 -7.76 -11.63 -21.60
C GLN A 22 -7.62 -11.43 -23.12
N ASP A 23 -7.95 -12.47 -23.87
CA ASP A 23 -7.91 -12.44 -25.34
C ASP A 23 -9.29 -12.16 -25.92
N LEU A 24 -9.35 -11.18 -26.82
CA LEU A 24 -10.49 -10.89 -27.66
C LEU A 24 -10.15 -11.29 -29.10
N VAL A 25 -10.86 -12.29 -29.62
CA VAL A 25 -10.61 -12.82 -30.96
C VAL A 25 -11.65 -12.30 -31.93
N TYR A 26 -11.22 -11.65 -33.01
CA TYR A 26 -12.04 -11.20 -34.12
C TYR A 26 -11.87 -12.18 -35.27
N THR A 27 -12.97 -12.81 -35.71
CA THR A 27 -12.99 -13.60 -36.95
C THR A 27 -13.48 -12.73 -38.10
N ILE A 28 -12.61 -12.46 -39.07
CA ILE A 28 -12.86 -11.56 -40.20
C ILE A 28 -13.03 -12.42 -41.44
N THR A 29 -14.22 -12.42 -42.05
CA THR A 29 -14.49 -13.12 -43.29
C THR A 29 -14.62 -12.12 -44.43
N PRO A 30 -13.68 -12.10 -45.39
CA PRO A 30 -13.80 -11.25 -46.59
C PRO A 30 -14.95 -11.73 -47.49
N ILE A 31 -15.68 -10.79 -48.08
CA ILE A 31 -16.77 -11.09 -49.04
C ILE A 31 -16.56 -10.25 -50.28
N ALA A 32 -16.53 -10.90 -51.47
CA ALA A 32 -16.48 -10.26 -52.76
C ALA A 32 -17.60 -10.80 -53.63
N ASP A 33 -18.41 -9.95 -54.22
CA ASP A 33 -19.55 -10.30 -55.10
C ASP A 33 -20.48 -11.38 -54.51
N GLY A 34 -20.68 -11.36 -53.20
CA GLY A 34 -21.50 -12.33 -52.45
C GLY A 34 -20.81 -13.66 -52.17
N CYS A 35 -19.56 -13.86 -52.56
CA CYS A 35 -18.75 -15.05 -52.25
C CYS A 35 -17.86 -14.79 -51.02
N ALA A 36 -18.03 -15.66 -50.01
CA ALA A 36 -17.19 -15.59 -48.80
C ALA A 36 -15.82 -16.22 -49.08
N GLY A 37 -14.75 -15.49 -48.66
CA GLY A 37 -13.38 -15.98 -48.66
C GLY A 37 -13.03 -16.75 -47.39
N THR A 38 -11.76 -17.13 -47.25
CA THR A 38 -11.25 -17.82 -46.05
C THR A 38 -11.25 -16.85 -44.88
N PRO A 39 -11.85 -17.23 -43.71
CA PRO A 39 -11.80 -16.42 -42.52
C PRO A 39 -10.37 -16.22 -42.03
N PHE A 40 -10.12 -15.05 -41.42
CA PHE A 40 -8.87 -14.69 -40.76
C PHE A 40 -9.17 -14.30 -39.31
N GLU A 41 -8.37 -14.78 -38.36
CA GLU A 41 -8.50 -14.44 -36.96
C GLU A 41 -7.45 -13.37 -36.56
N TYR A 42 -7.92 -12.36 -35.85
CA TYR A 42 -7.10 -11.34 -35.22
C TYR A 42 -7.35 -11.38 -33.72
N THR A 43 -6.30 -11.66 -32.94
CA THR A 43 -6.36 -11.72 -31.48
C THR A 43 -5.80 -10.43 -30.91
N LEU A 44 -6.54 -9.84 -29.99
CA LEU A 44 -6.14 -8.70 -29.17
C LEU A 44 -6.07 -9.15 -27.71
N THR A 45 -4.87 -9.17 -27.14
CA THR A 45 -4.68 -9.44 -25.71
C THR A 45 -4.83 -8.14 -24.92
N VAL A 46 -5.75 -8.13 -23.96
CA VAL A 46 -6.03 -6.99 -23.07
C VAL A 46 -5.47 -7.29 -21.68
N GLN A 47 -4.40 -6.60 -21.34
CA GLN A 47 -3.79 -6.70 -20.02
C GLN A 47 -4.65 -6.01 -18.96
N PRO A 48 -4.70 -6.50 -17.71
CA PRO A 48 -5.37 -5.82 -16.63
C PRO A 48 -4.59 -4.56 -16.21
N VAL A 49 -5.32 -3.56 -15.75
CA VAL A 49 -4.76 -2.40 -15.06
C VAL A 49 -4.93 -2.62 -13.57
N PRO A 50 -3.85 -2.57 -12.76
CA PRO A 50 -3.96 -2.71 -11.31
C PRO A 50 -4.90 -1.65 -10.72
N LEU A 51 -5.78 -2.06 -9.80
CA LEU A 51 -6.76 -1.19 -9.15
C LEU A 51 -6.76 -1.46 -7.64
N PHE A 52 -6.59 -0.39 -6.85
CA PHE A 52 -6.55 -0.46 -5.39
C PHE A 52 -7.37 0.63 -4.74
N ALA A 53 -7.94 0.31 -3.57
CA ALA A 53 -8.43 1.30 -2.62
C ALA A 53 -7.28 1.74 -1.69
N ASP A 54 -7.45 2.91 -1.07
CA ASP A 54 -6.55 3.39 -0.03
C ASP A 54 -6.46 2.39 1.12
N LYS A 55 -5.32 2.33 1.80
CA LYS A 55 -5.03 1.43 2.92
C LYS A 55 -4.59 2.22 4.13
N ASP A 56 -5.00 1.75 5.30
CA ASP A 56 -4.53 2.25 6.58
C ASP A 56 -4.09 1.09 7.48
N GLU A 57 -3.07 1.34 8.28
CA GLU A 57 -2.57 0.41 9.30
C GLU A 57 -2.08 1.20 10.51
N THR A 58 -2.18 0.59 11.69
CA THR A 58 -1.66 1.17 12.93
C THR A 58 -0.63 0.21 13.51
N ILE A 59 0.55 0.73 13.81
CA ILE A 59 1.67 0.01 14.40
C ILE A 59 2.19 0.71 15.65
N CYS A 60 3.00 0.02 16.45
CA CYS A 60 3.77 0.64 17.52
C CYS A 60 5.10 1.18 17.00
N ASP A 61 5.71 2.08 17.76
CA ASP A 61 7.04 2.60 17.48
C ASP A 61 8.07 1.46 17.34
N GLY A 62 8.90 1.55 16.30
CA GLY A 62 9.92 0.55 15.98
C GLY A 62 9.39 -0.69 15.24
N GLU A 63 8.09 -0.81 15.00
CA GLU A 63 7.52 -1.94 14.25
C GLU A 63 7.65 -1.78 12.73
N THR A 64 7.56 -2.92 12.06
CA THR A 64 7.55 -3.00 10.58
C THR A 64 6.13 -3.27 10.11
N PHE A 65 5.58 -2.36 9.29
CA PHE A 65 4.35 -2.62 8.56
C PHE A 65 4.62 -3.36 7.25
N ASN A 66 3.61 -4.07 6.73
CA ASN A 66 3.74 -4.79 5.46
C ASN A 66 2.39 -4.86 4.74
N ILE A 67 2.15 -3.92 3.86
CA ILE A 67 0.96 -3.89 3.01
C ILE A 67 1.20 -4.80 1.80
N GLN A 68 0.42 -5.88 1.73
CA GLN A 68 0.36 -6.78 0.58
C GLN A 68 -1.07 -6.76 0.03
N PRO A 69 -1.35 -5.96 -1.01
CA PRO A 69 -2.67 -5.95 -1.61
C PRO A 69 -3.06 -7.33 -2.15
N LEU A 70 -4.31 -7.73 -1.91
CA LEU A 70 -4.86 -9.01 -2.35
C LEU A 70 -5.88 -8.76 -3.44
N ASP A 71 -5.90 -9.67 -4.45
CA ASP A 71 -6.88 -9.61 -5.52
C ASP A 71 -8.29 -9.85 -5.00
N ASN A 72 -9.20 -8.96 -5.35
CA ASN A 72 -10.63 -9.02 -5.10
C ASN A 72 -11.39 -8.45 -6.30
N SER A 73 -11.02 -8.94 -7.49
CA SER A 73 -11.60 -8.46 -8.76
C SER A 73 -13.12 -8.56 -8.75
N PRO A 74 -13.84 -7.55 -9.26
CA PRO A 74 -13.33 -6.35 -9.97
C PRO A 74 -13.08 -5.13 -9.10
N THR A 75 -13.22 -5.20 -7.77
CA THR A 75 -13.09 -4.06 -6.86
C THR A 75 -11.64 -3.71 -6.52
N GLU A 76 -10.78 -4.71 -6.42
CA GLU A 76 -9.33 -4.58 -6.36
C GLU A 76 -8.73 -5.59 -7.36
N ILE A 77 -7.90 -5.12 -8.26
CA ILE A 77 -7.30 -5.94 -9.32
C ILE A 77 -5.80 -6.01 -9.08
N VAL A 78 -5.32 -7.20 -8.73
CA VAL A 78 -3.90 -7.45 -8.41
C VAL A 78 -3.34 -8.55 -9.30
N PRO A 79 -2.90 -8.23 -10.52
CA PRO A 79 -2.21 -9.19 -11.38
C PRO A 79 -0.95 -9.73 -10.71
N VAL A 80 -0.65 -11.00 -10.92
CA VAL A 80 0.59 -11.60 -10.39
C VAL A 80 1.80 -10.93 -11.04
N GLY A 81 2.71 -10.39 -10.22
CA GLY A 81 3.87 -9.63 -10.69
C GLY A 81 3.64 -8.12 -10.70
N THR A 82 2.53 -7.61 -10.16
CA THR A 82 2.35 -6.18 -9.91
C THR A 82 3.48 -5.65 -9.03
N THR A 83 4.02 -4.51 -9.40
CA THR A 83 5.05 -3.80 -8.64
C THR A 83 4.53 -2.45 -8.16
N TYR A 84 5.12 -1.95 -7.07
CA TYR A 84 4.74 -0.72 -6.40
C TYR A 84 5.92 0.24 -6.33
N SER A 85 5.66 1.51 -6.59
CA SER A 85 6.65 2.58 -6.48
C SER A 85 6.04 3.79 -5.79
N TRP A 86 6.82 4.47 -4.94
CA TRP A 86 6.39 5.67 -4.22
C TRP A 86 7.57 6.61 -4.00
N SER A 87 7.27 7.90 -3.93
CA SER A 87 8.23 8.92 -3.51
C SER A 87 8.40 8.92 -2.00
N ALA A 88 9.34 9.72 -1.48
CA ALA A 88 9.51 9.88 -0.03
C ALA A 88 8.16 10.22 0.64
N PRO A 89 7.73 9.44 1.64
CA PRO A 89 6.44 9.62 2.30
C PRO A 89 6.40 10.89 3.15
N VAL A 90 5.21 11.34 3.50
CA VAL A 90 4.96 12.58 4.24
C VAL A 90 4.55 12.28 5.67
N SER A 91 5.31 12.79 6.66
CA SER A 91 5.01 12.69 8.09
C SER A 91 4.07 13.81 8.55
N ASN A 92 3.10 13.46 9.37
CA ASN A 92 2.22 14.42 10.07
C ASN A 92 2.09 14.03 11.57
N PRO A 93 2.57 14.88 12.49
CA PRO A 93 3.31 16.14 12.28
C PRO A 93 4.61 15.96 11.49
N ALA A 94 5.08 17.02 10.86
CA ALA A 94 6.28 16.98 10.02
C ALA A 94 7.51 16.53 10.84
N GLY A 95 8.16 15.44 10.40
CA GLY A 95 9.33 14.87 11.07
C GLY A 95 9.03 14.00 12.30
N ALA A 96 7.75 13.85 12.68
CA ALA A 96 7.36 13.03 13.84
C ALA A 96 7.54 11.52 13.58
N VAL A 97 7.48 11.08 12.33
CA VAL A 97 7.75 9.69 11.95
C VAL A 97 8.97 9.64 11.05
N THR A 98 9.90 8.74 11.37
CA THR A 98 11.13 8.47 10.61
C THR A 98 11.20 7.01 10.17
N GLY A 99 12.20 6.64 9.34
CA GLY A 99 12.33 5.28 8.80
C GLY A 99 11.59 5.05 7.48
N GLY A 100 10.75 6.01 7.05
CA GLY A 100 10.12 5.99 5.74
C GLY A 100 11.05 6.54 4.65
N PHE A 101 11.14 5.85 3.53
CA PHE A 101 11.92 6.24 2.36
C PHE A 101 11.20 5.84 1.07
N GLU A 102 11.62 6.41 -0.05
CA GLU A 102 11.10 6.09 -1.38
C GLU A 102 11.29 4.62 -1.75
N GLY A 103 10.43 4.09 -2.60
CA GLY A 103 10.52 2.74 -3.13
C GLY A 103 10.30 2.70 -4.63
N ALA A 104 11.01 1.82 -5.33
CA ALA A 104 10.87 1.64 -6.76
C ALA A 104 10.73 0.14 -7.10
N SER A 105 9.68 -0.21 -7.84
CA SER A 105 9.41 -1.56 -8.33
C SER A 105 9.45 -2.64 -7.23
N GLN A 106 8.88 -2.33 -6.07
CA GLN A 106 8.80 -3.26 -4.94
C GLN A 106 7.63 -4.23 -5.10
N ALA A 107 7.77 -5.45 -4.56
CA ALA A 107 6.69 -6.45 -4.56
C ALA A 107 5.66 -6.22 -3.43
N SER A 108 6.00 -5.44 -2.41
CA SER A 108 5.16 -5.05 -1.28
C SER A 108 5.57 -3.68 -0.76
N ILE A 109 4.72 -3.05 0.06
CA ILE A 109 5.02 -1.77 0.69
C ILE A 109 5.30 -2.08 2.16
N SER A 110 6.58 -2.10 2.55
CA SER A 110 7.01 -2.52 3.88
C SER A 110 8.23 -1.73 4.33
N GLN A 111 8.14 -1.12 5.52
CA GLN A 111 9.24 -0.39 6.15
C GLN A 111 9.10 -0.43 7.68
N THR A 112 10.21 -0.25 8.40
CA THR A 112 10.23 -0.10 9.86
C THR A 112 10.18 1.39 10.18
N LEU A 113 9.21 1.79 11.00
CA LEU A 113 8.96 3.20 11.32
C LEU A 113 9.22 3.48 12.79
N THR A 114 9.71 4.67 13.06
CA THR A 114 9.95 5.18 14.42
C THR A 114 9.17 6.46 14.62
N ASN A 115 8.39 6.52 15.72
CA ASN A 115 7.72 7.72 16.18
C ASN A 115 8.68 8.48 17.11
N THR A 116 8.93 9.76 16.84
CA THR A 116 9.87 10.59 17.60
C THR A 116 9.17 11.56 18.56
N ILE A 117 7.83 11.43 18.71
CA ILE A 117 7.03 12.26 19.62
C ILE A 117 6.13 11.36 20.50
N ASP A 118 5.62 11.91 21.58
CA ASP A 118 4.80 11.21 22.60
C ASP A 118 3.30 11.12 22.28
N SER A 119 2.93 11.37 21.04
CA SER A 119 1.55 11.21 20.56
C SER A 119 1.55 10.43 19.25
N PRO A 120 0.44 9.78 18.90
CA PRO A 120 0.31 9.11 17.61
C PRO A 120 0.62 10.07 16.46
N ALA A 121 1.40 9.60 15.51
CA ALA A 121 1.75 10.35 14.30
C ALA A 121 1.55 9.47 13.06
N THR A 122 1.36 10.11 11.91
CA THR A 122 1.08 9.39 10.67
C THR A 122 2.19 9.56 9.64
N LEU A 123 2.38 8.55 8.81
CA LEU A 123 3.20 8.60 7.62
C LEU A 123 2.36 8.18 6.41
N THR A 124 2.26 9.07 5.41
CA THR A 124 1.44 8.85 4.21
C THR A 124 2.31 8.60 3.00
N TYR A 125 2.05 7.50 2.31
CA TYR A 125 2.66 7.10 1.05
C TYR A 125 1.66 7.29 -0.08
N THR A 126 2.06 7.96 -1.17
CA THR A 126 1.32 7.96 -2.43
C THR A 126 1.95 6.92 -3.34
N VAL A 127 1.23 5.83 -3.58
CA VAL A 127 1.76 4.63 -4.24
C VAL A 127 1.24 4.51 -5.65
N GLN A 128 2.14 4.25 -6.59
CA GLN A 128 1.85 3.93 -7.98
C GLN A 128 2.06 2.44 -8.20
N SER A 129 1.02 1.72 -8.64
CA SER A 129 1.11 0.33 -9.07
C SER A 129 1.36 0.20 -10.56
N GLU A 130 2.06 -0.87 -10.97
CA GLU A 130 2.33 -1.16 -12.39
C GLU A 130 2.37 -2.68 -12.63
N TYR A 131 1.73 -3.12 -13.73
CA TYR A 131 1.79 -4.48 -14.25
C TYR A 131 2.07 -4.45 -15.75
N ASN A 132 3.21 -5.04 -16.18
CA ASN A 132 3.63 -5.12 -17.59
C ASN A 132 3.51 -3.78 -18.36
N GLY A 133 3.84 -2.65 -17.71
CA GLY A 133 3.74 -1.31 -18.29
C GLY A 133 2.35 -0.67 -18.17
N CYS A 134 1.33 -1.39 -17.72
CA CYS A 134 0.01 -0.84 -17.41
C CYS A 134 0.01 -0.28 -15.98
N LYS A 135 -0.15 1.05 -15.86
CA LYS A 135 -0.18 1.74 -14.56
C LYS A 135 -1.61 1.88 -14.06
N GLY A 136 -1.82 1.53 -12.78
CA GLY A 136 -3.06 1.82 -12.08
C GLY A 136 -3.18 3.30 -11.69
N ASP A 137 -4.31 3.68 -11.12
CA ASP A 137 -4.42 4.98 -10.46
C ASP A 137 -3.59 4.97 -9.17
N PRO A 138 -2.97 6.11 -8.76
CA PRO A 138 -2.30 6.21 -7.48
C PRO A 138 -3.29 5.99 -6.32
N PHE A 139 -2.84 5.33 -5.26
CA PHE A 139 -3.60 5.16 -4.01
C PHE A 139 -2.75 5.56 -2.81
N GLU A 140 -3.39 5.83 -1.69
CA GLU A 140 -2.71 6.21 -0.46
C GLU A 140 -2.57 5.03 0.51
N VAL A 141 -1.42 4.97 1.18
CA VAL A 141 -1.17 4.09 2.33
C VAL A 141 -0.82 4.99 3.51
N VAL A 142 -1.68 4.98 4.54
CA VAL A 142 -1.52 5.79 5.75
C VAL A 142 -1.14 4.88 6.91
N ILE A 143 0.05 5.05 7.46
CA ILE A 143 0.51 4.31 8.64
C ILE A 143 0.46 5.22 9.86
N THR A 144 -0.35 4.84 10.85
CA THR A 144 -0.34 5.48 12.17
C THR A 144 0.66 4.77 13.05
N VAL A 145 1.63 5.52 13.58
CA VAL A 145 2.67 5.00 14.49
C VAL A 145 2.39 5.53 15.89
N ASN A 146 2.00 4.63 16.78
CA ASN A 146 1.79 4.96 18.19
C ASN A 146 3.15 5.02 18.91
N PRO A 147 3.34 5.95 19.84
CA PRO A 147 4.55 5.99 20.66
C PRO A 147 4.61 4.79 21.61
N THR A 148 5.80 4.36 21.99
CA THR A 148 6.01 3.41 23.08
C THR A 148 6.10 4.14 24.41
N VAL A 149 5.62 3.50 25.47
CA VAL A 149 5.69 4.00 26.84
C VAL A 149 6.73 3.20 27.63
N GLY A 150 7.60 3.91 28.34
CA GLY A 150 8.53 3.35 29.31
C GLY A 150 8.02 3.59 30.73
N VAL A 151 8.54 2.84 31.69
CA VAL A 151 8.35 3.08 33.12
C VAL A 151 9.71 3.47 33.71
N ASP A 152 9.75 4.58 34.43
CA ASP A 152 10.98 5.02 35.08
C ASP A 152 11.42 3.98 36.13
N ALA A 153 12.72 3.70 36.15
CA ALA A 153 13.29 2.83 37.14
C ALA A 153 13.19 3.47 38.54
N VAL A 154 12.58 2.77 39.47
CA VAL A 154 12.52 3.19 40.88
C VAL A 154 13.61 2.47 41.65
N ALA A 155 14.11 3.15 42.72
CA ALA A 155 15.15 2.58 43.55
C ALA A 155 14.62 1.42 44.40
N ASP A 156 15.42 0.38 44.55
CA ASP A 156 15.13 -0.73 45.44
C ASP A 156 15.02 -0.25 46.89
N GLN A 157 14.10 -0.83 47.65
CA GLN A 157 13.95 -0.61 49.08
C GLN A 157 14.60 -1.73 49.86
N VAL A 158 15.38 -1.36 50.87
CA VAL A 158 15.95 -2.31 51.83
C VAL A 158 15.42 -1.96 53.22
N LEU A 159 14.70 -2.90 53.83
CA LEU A 159 14.00 -2.71 55.10
C LEU A 159 14.46 -3.75 56.13
N CYS A 160 14.39 -3.38 57.43
CA CYS A 160 14.53 -4.36 58.50
C CYS A 160 13.22 -5.10 58.73
N ASN A 161 13.31 -6.29 59.36
CA ASN A 161 12.13 -7.07 59.67
C ASN A 161 11.21 -6.28 60.63
N GLY A 162 9.99 -6.03 60.17
CA GLY A 162 8.97 -5.31 60.93
C GLY A 162 8.83 -3.84 60.55
N ASP A 163 9.62 -3.34 59.60
CA ASP A 163 9.47 -1.97 59.06
C ASP A 163 8.38 -1.95 57.98
N ASP A 164 7.72 -0.80 57.85
CA ASP A 164 6.76 -0.54 56.78
C ASP A 164 7.47 -0.18 55.48
N THR A 165 6.95 -0.63 54.36
CA THR A 165 7.43 -0.21 53.01
C THR A 165 7.09 1.28 52.76
N LEU A 166 7.97 1.98 52.08
CA LEU A 166 7.63 3.27 51.51
C LEU A 166 6.74 3.08 50.26
N ALA A 167 5.81 4.00 50.07
CA ALA A 167 5.05 4.04 48.84
C ALA A 167 5.99 4.21 47.63
N VAL A 168 5.76 3.44 46.57
CA VAL A 168 6.54 3.51 45.35
C VAL A 168 5.64 4.10 44.27
N GLU A 169 6.01 5.22 43.71
CA GLU A 169 5.33 5.81 42.58
C GLU A 169 6.03 5.36 41.30
N PHE A 170 5.26 4.81 40.33
CA PHE A 170 5.73 4.49 39.01
C PHE A 170 5.30 5.61 38.06
N ASN A 171 6.25 6.30 37.50
CA ASN A 171 6.01 7.28 36.46
C ASN A 171 6.18 6.60 35.10
N THR A 172 5.25 6.84 34.18
CA THR A 172 5.40 6.42 32.78
C THR A 172 5.98 7.59 31.99
N THR A 173 7.07 7.34 31.27
CA THR A 173 7.59 8.27 30.28
C THR A 173 7.22 7.74 28.90
N LEU A 174 6.61 8.59 28.08
CA LEU A 174 6.59 8.39 26.63
C LEU A 174 8.01 8.66 26.14
N ASP A 175 8.57 7.78 25.32
CA ASP A 175 10.01 7.71 25.02
C ASP A 175 10.53 8.84 24.12
N SER A 176 10.02 10.06 24.20
CA SER A 176 10.53 11.15 23.37
C SER A 176 10.76 12.49 24.06
N ASP A 177 10.32 12.69 25.28
CA ASP A 177 10.75 13.90 26.02
C ASP A 177 10.47 13.81 27.53
N SER A 178 11.44 14.16 28.32
CA SER A 178 11.53 14.00 29.78
C SER A 178 10.68 15.03 30.55
N ASN A 179 9.40 15.24 30.18
CA ASN A 179 8.56 16.15 30.95
C ASN A 179 7.05 16.03 30.86
N SER A 180 6.48 14.84 31.00
CA SER A 180 5.05 14.75 31.27
C SER A 180 4.77 13.78 32.41
N ASN A 181 4.47 14.33 33.60
CA ASN A 181 3.84 13.63 34.70
C ASN A 181 2.39 13.29 34.30
N GLU A 182 2.16 12.21 33.64
CA GLU A 182 0.81 11.65 33.58
C GLU A 182 0.70 10.50 34.58
N SER A 183 0.10 10.81 35.72
CA SER A 183 -0.35 9.85 36.72
C SER A 183 -1.41 8.97 36.07
N SER A 184 -1.10 7.69 35.81
CA SER A 184 -2.12 6.72 35.47
C SER A 184 -2.77 6.22 36.77
N ASP A 185 -4.02 6.64 37.04
CA ASP A 185 -4.85 6.06 38.07
C ASP A 185 -5.18 4.58 37.71
N TYR A 186 -4.75 3.67 38.55
CA TYR A 186 -5.22 2.27 38.58
C TYR A 186 -6.34 2.13 39.63
#